data_e003792d0a17442d0ab0090833be0674
#
_entry.id   e003792d0a17442d0ab0090833be0674
#
_cell.length_a   1.000
_cell.length_b   1.000
_cell.length_c   1.000
_cell.angle_alpha   90.00
_cell.angle_beta   90.00
_cell.angle_gamma   90.00
#
_symmetry.space_group_name_H-M   'P 1'
#
loop_
_entity.id
_entity.type
_entity.pdbx_description
1 polymer ?
#
loop_
_entity_poly.entity_id
_entity_poly.type
_entity_poly.pdbx_seq_one_letter_code
_entity_poly.pdbx_strand_id
1 'polypeptide(L)'
;MKSAMTSSPLRVAIIGAGQVADKVHASYYCTRNDLELVAVCDSRLSQAQALAEKYGNASLWDDPQAMLLAVKPDVVSVCSPNRFHYEHTLMALEAGCHVMCEKPPAMTPEQAREMCDTARKQGRVLAYDFHHRFAFDTQQLREQVTNGVLGEIYVTTARALRRSGVPGWGVFTNKELQGGGPLIDIGIHMLDAAMYVLGFPAVKSVNAHSFQKIGTQKSCGQFGEWDPATYSVEDSLFGTIEFHNGGILWLETSFALNIREQSIMNVSFCGDKAGATLFPAHIYTDNNGELMTLMQREMADDNRHLRSMEAFINHVQGKPVMIADAEQGYIIQQLVAALYQSAETGTRVEL
;
A
#
# COMPACT_ATOMS: atom_id res chain seq x y z
N MET A 1 -37.52 21.83 -13.36
CA MET A 1 -36.07 21.59 -13.45
C MET A 1 -35.47 22.15 -12.17
N LYS A 2 -35.09 21.28 -11.19
CA LYS A 2 -34.34 21.72 -10.03
C LYS A 2 -32.90 21.90 -10.49
N SER A 3 -32.41 23.13 -10.45
CA SER A 3 -30.98 23.45 -10.64
C SER A 3 -30.17 22.58 -9.67
N ALA A 4 -29.32 21.71 -10.19
CA ALA A 4 -28.31 21.04 -9.39
C ALA A 4 -27.42 22.16 -8.82
N MET A 5 -27.52 22.40 -7.51
CA MET A 5 -26.54 23.23 -6.81
C MET A 5 -25.20 22.49 -6.96
N THR A 6 -24.33 23.01 -7.81
CA THR A 6 -22.95 22.56 -7.87
C THR A 6 -22.30 22.90 -6.52
N SER A 7 -22.07 21.89 -5.69
CA SER A 7 -21.24 22.07 -4.51
C SER A 7 -19.88 22.59 -4.96
N SER A 8 -19.28 23.51 -4.20
CA SER A 8 -17.91 23.96 -4.46
C SER A 8 -16.98 22.74 -4.54
N PRO A 9 -15.96 22.77 -5.41
CA PRO A 9 -14.97 21.70 -5.47
C PRO A 9 -14.34 21.41 -4.10
N LEU A 10 -14.07 20.14 -3.81
CA LEU A 10 -13.28 19.78 -2.63
C LEU A 10 -11.85 20.32 -2.78
N ARG A 11 -11.39 21.00 -1.77
CA ARG A 11 -10.06 21.62 -1.71
C ARG A 11 -9.04 20.59 -1.25
N VAL A 12 -8.08 20.27 -2.11
CA VAL A 12 -7.09 19.21 -1.88
C VAL A 12 -5.71 19.80 -1.67
N ALA A 13 -4.96 19.30 -0.69
CA ALA A 13 -3.54 19.61 -0.49
C ALA A 13 -2.69 18.34 -0.54
N ILE A 14 -1.41 18.49 -0.88
CA ILE A 14 -0.42 17.41 -0.93
C ILE A 14 0.73 17.75 0.00
N ILE A 15 1.13 16.81 0.87
CA ILE A 15 2.32 16.86 1.72
C ILE A 15 3.33 15.84 1.21
N GLY A 16 4.47 16.31 0.71
CA GLY A 16 5.48 15.53 0.00
C GLY A 16 5.29 15.58 -1.52
N ALA A 17 6.18 16.28 -2.22
CA ALA A 17 6.12 16.52 -3.68
C ALA A 17 7.05 15.56 -4.45
N GLY A 18 7.10 14.28 -4.04
CA GLY A 18 7.89 13.22 -4.69
C GLY A 18 7.22 12.63 -5.95
N GLN A 19 7.81 11.56 -6.47
CA GLN A 19 7.33 10.91 -7.71
C GLN A 19 5.90 10.36 -7.61
N VAL A 20 5.51 9.81 -6.46
CA VAL A 20 4.15 9.26 -6.27
C VAL A 20 3.13 10.41 -6.21
N ALA A 21 3.48 11.51 -5.56
CA ALA A 21 2.66 12.72 -5.54
C ALA A 21 2.40 13.24 -6.95
N ASP A 22 3.43 13.25 -7.80
CA ASP A 22 3.33 13.68 -9.21
C ASP A 22 2.51 12.70 -10.07
N LYS A 23 2.94 11.42 -10.10
CA LYS A 23 2.40 10.46 -11.07
C LYS A 23 1.01 9.92 -10.70
N VAL A 24 0.62 9.98 -9.43
CA VAL A 24 -0.62 9.41 -8.92
C VAL A 24 -1.55 10.50 -8.39
N HIS A 25 -1.17 11.15 -7.28
CA HIS A 25 -2.09 12.01 -6.55
C HIS A 25 -2.45 13.30 -7.30
N ALA A 26 -1.45 14.13 -7.64
CA ALA A 26 -1.70 15.38 -8.37
C ALA A 26 -2.28 15.14 -9.76
N SER A 27 -1.77 14.13 -10.49
CA SER A 27 -2.30 13.76 -11.80
C SER A 27 -3.79 13.40 -11.73
N TYR A 28 -4.21 12.64 -10.71
CA TYR A 28 -5.61 12.29 -10.52
C TYR A 28 -6.46 13.51 -10.16
N TYR A 29 -6.04 14.31 -9.18
CA TYR A 29 -6.83 15.47 -8.73
C TYR A 29 -7.12 16.45 -9.85
N CYS A 30 -6.17 16.67 -10.75
CA CYS A 30 -6.32 17.59 -11.88
C CYS A 30 -7.15 17.04 -13.06
N THR A 31 -7.55 15.77 -13.05
CA THR A 31 -8.48 15.21 -14.03
C THR A 31 -9.95 15.44 -13.67
N ARG A 32 -10.23 15.95 -12.45
CA ARG A 32 -11.58 16.07 -11.91
C ARG A 32 -12.00 17.54 -11.73
N ASN A 33 -13.17 17.90 -12.22
CA ASN A 33 -13.72 19.25 -12.09
C ASN A 33 -14.34 19.53 -10.71
N ASP A 34 -14.57 18.50 -9.90
CA ASP A 34 -15.09 18.58 -8.54
C ASP A 34 -14.00 18.59 -7.45
N LEU A 35 -12.73 18.69 -7.85
CA LEU A 35 -11.56 18.80 -6.98
C LEU A 35 -10.71 20.01 -7.39
N GLU A 36 -10.07 20.65 -6.42
CA GLU A 36 -9.15 21.77 -6.63
C GLU A 36 -7.87 21.54 -5.83
N LEU A 37 -6.72 21.41 -6.50
CA LEU A 37 -5.41 21.35 -5.84
C LEU A 37 -5.03 22.76 -5.38
N VAL A 38 -5.19 23.04 -4.08
CA VAL A 38 -5.03 24.39 -3.49
C VAL A 38 -3.66 24.63 -2.86
N ALA A 39 -2.95 23.55 -2.45
CA ALA A 39 -1.65 23.67 -1.80
C ALA A 39 -0.76 22.45 -2.05
N VAL A 40 0.54 22.70 -2.14
CA VAL A 40 1.60 21.69 -2.15
C VAL A 40 2.65 22.05 -1.11
N CYS A 41 2.99 21.09 -0.24
CA CYS A 41 3.98 21.25 0.82
C CYS A 41 5.12 20.23 0.62
N ASP A 42 6.36 20.71 0.62
CA ASP A 42 7.57 19.88 0.66
C ASP A 42 8.69 20.67 1.36
N SER A 43 9.47 20.03 2.21
CA SER A 43 10.62 20.68 2.88
C SER A 43 11.62 21.30 1.91
N ARG A 44 11.62 20.85 0.65
CA ARG A 44 12.32 21.48 -0.47
C ARG A 44 11.31 22.22 -1.34
N LEU A 45 11.15 23.53 -1.12
CA LEU A 45 10.21 24.38 -1.88
C LEU A 45 10.32 24.22 -3.40
N SER A 46 11.50 23.93 -3.94
CA SER A 46 11.68 23.68 -5.39
C SER A 46 10.92 22.46 -5.89
N GLN A 47 10.74 21.42 -5.06
CA GLN A 47 9.92 20.25 -5.40
C GLN A 47 8.42 20.61 -5.38
N ALA A 48 7.99 21.34 -4.34
CA ALA A 48 6.62 21.84 -4.26
C ALA A 48 6.29 22.75 -5.45
N GLN A 49 7.21 23.64 -5.83
CA GLN A 49 7.06 24.54 -6.98
C GLN A 49 6.92 23.75 -8.30
N ALA A 50 7.82 22.80 -8.56
CA ALA A 50 7.76 21.98 -9.78
C ALA A 50 6.43 21.22 -9.92
N LEU A 51 5.91 20.69 -8.82
CA LEU A 51 4.62 20.01 -8.80
C LEU A 51 3.45 20.98 -9.03
N ALA A 52 3.43 22.12 -8.35
CA ALA A 52 2.38 23.12 -8.47
C ALA A 52 2.31 23.75 -9.87
N GLU A 53 3.45 24.09 -10.47
CA GLU A 53 3.52 24.63 -11.84
C GLU A 53 2.98 23.63 -12.88
N LYS A 54 3.21 22.34 -12.67
CA LYS A 54 2.70 21.28 -13.57
C LYS A 54 1.19 21.11 -13.49
N TYR A 55 0.57 21.34 -12.32
CA TYR A 55 -0.81 20.96 -12.05
C TYR A 55 -1.75 22.10 -11.62
N GLY A 56 -1.38 23.36 -11.79
CA GLY A 56 -2.37 24.44 -11.69
C GLY A 56 -2.09 25.57 -10.70
N ASN A 57 -0.83 25.82 -10.35
CA ASN A 57 -0.43 26.96 -9.50
C ASN A 57 -1.00 26.98 -8.07
N ALA A 58 -1.01 25.82 -7.42
CA ALA A 58 -1.33 25.70 -6.00
C ALA A 58 -0.35 26.52 -5.13
N SER A 59 -0.79 26.95 -3.95
CA SER A 59 0.09 27.67 -3.00
C SER A 59 1.22 26.77 -2.50
N LEU A 60 2.41 27.35 -2.29
CA LEU A 60 3.63 26.63 -1.96
C LEU A 60 3.95 26.78 -0.46
N TRP A 61 4.30 25.67 0.15
CA TRP A 61 4.57 25.57 1.58
C TRP A 61 5.78 24.67 1.86
N ASP A 62 6.53 24.97 2.92
CA ASP A 62 7.61 24.12 3.46
C ASP A 62 7.31 23.59 4.88
N ASP A 63 6.24 24.10 5.50
CA ASP A 63 5.72 23.69 6.80
C ASP A 63 4.27 23.18 6.65
N PRO A 64 4.01 21.89 6.89
CA PRO A 64 2.69 21.31 6.76
C PRO A 64 1.69 21.88 7.77
N GLN A 65 2.11 22.22 8.98
CA GLN A 65 1.23 22.80 10.00
C GLN A 65 0.76 24.20 9.62
N ALA A 66 1.70 25.05 9.16
CA ALA A 66 1.38 26.38 8.67
C ALA A 66 0.43 26.33 7.46
N MET A 67 0.69 25.39 6.53
CA MET A 67 -0.19 25.14 5.37
C MET A 67 -1.62 24.77 5.82
N LEU A 68 -1.77 23.80 6.72
CA LEU A 68 -3.08 23.31 7.17
C LEU A 68 -3.88 24.42 7.86
N LEU A 69 -3.23 25.24 8.70
CA LEU A 69 -3.87 26.35 9.39
C LEU A 69 -4.34 27.48 8.44
N ALA A 70 -3.52 27.80 7.44
CA ALA A 70 -3.80 28.90 6.50
C ALA A 70 -4.78 28.48 5.39
N VAL A 71 -4.58 27.28 4.81
CA VAL A 71 -5.32 26.83 3.63
C VAL A 71 -6.63 26.16 3.98
N LYS A 72 -6.66 25.39 5.07
CA LYS A 72 -7.82 24.59 5.54
C LYS A 72 -8.40 23.72 4.40
N PRO A 73 -7.63 22.77 3.86
CA PRO A 73 -8.12 21.89 2.81
C PRO A 73 -9.17 20.90 3.37
N ASP A 74 -10.02 20.38 2.49
CA ASP A 74 -10.98 19.31 2.84
C ASP A 74 -10.29 17.94 2.86
N VAL A 75 -9.31 17.76 1.97
CA VAL A 75 -8.59 16.50 1.74
C VAL A 75 -7.09 16.77 1.71
N VAL A 76 -6.32 15.86 2.29
CA VAL A 76 -4.86 15.87 2.24
C VAL A 76 -4.34 14.52 1.75
N SER A 77 -3.44 14.56 0.76
CA SER A 77 -2.59 13.42 0.41
C SER A 77 -1.27 13.50 1.15
N VAL A 78 -0.91 12.46 1.91
CA VAL A 78 0.39 12.33 2.58
C VAL A 78 1.27 11.42 1.71
N CYS A 79 2.25 12.03 1.04
CA CYS A 79 3.19 11.41 0.10
C CYS A 79 4.66 11.63 0.52
N SER A 80 4.88 11.99 1.77
CA SER A 80 6.20 12.17 2.36
C SER A 80 6.94 10.82 2.54
N PRO A 81 8.23 10.80 2.90
CA PRO A 81 8.90 9.54 3.28
C PRO A 81 8.21 8.86 4.46
N ASN A 82 8.27 7.53 4.52
CA ASN A 82 7.52 6.69 5.45
C ASN A 82 7.58 7.15 6.92
N ARG A 83 8.77 7.60 7.37
CA ARG A 83 8.98 8.11 8.73
C ARG A 83 8.00 9.23 9.12
N PHE A 84 7.55 10.03 8.16
CA PHE A 84 6.72 11.20 8.40
C PHE A 84 5.22 10.95 8.16
N HIS A 85 4.81 9.75 7.73
CA HIS A 85 3.41 9.43 7.46
C HIS A 85 2.54 9.64 8.71
N TYR A 86 2.99 9.16 9.86
CA TYR A 86 2.29 9.29 11.13
C TYR A 86 2.07 10.76 11.50
N GLU A 87 3.14 11.55 11.59
CA GLU A 87 3.09 12.95 12.02
C GLU A 87 2.20 13.79 11.08
N HIS A 88 2.43 13.69 9.78
CA HIS A 88 1.67 14.46 8.79
C HIS A 88 0.20 14.05 8.72
N THR A 89 -0.10 12.76 8.91
CA THR A 89 -1.49 12.27 8.94
C THR A 89 -2.22 12.77 10.18
N LEU A 90 -1.58 12.74 11.35
CA LEU A 90 -2.20 13.28 12.58
C LEU A 90 -2.49 14.77 12.43
N MET A 91 -1.50 15.57 11.99
CA MET A 91 -1.69 17.01 11.76
C MET A 91 -2.88 17.28 10.83
N ALA A 92 -3.01 16.52 9.73
CA ALA A 92 -4.11 16.69 8.77
C ALA A 92 -5.47 16.28 9.36
N LEU A 93 -5.55 15.15 10.07
CA LEU A 93 -6.77 14.69 10.73
C LEU A 93 -7.23 15.67 11.81
N GLU A 94 -6.30 16.18 12.66
CA GLU A 94 -6.58 17.15 13.72
C GLU A 94 -7.00 18.52 13.15
N ALA A 95 -6.49 18.88 11.96
CA ALA A 95 -6.95 20.05 11.23
C ALA A 95 -8.34 19.85 10.58
N GLY A 96 -8.94 18.67 10.71
CA GLY A 96 -10.27 18.36 10.21
C GLY A 96 -10.31 17.92 8.74
N CYS A 97 -9.20 17.46 8.17
CA CYS A 97 -9.11 16.98 6.79
C CYS A 97 -9.40 15.47 6.70
N HIS A 98 -9.95 15.02 5.58
CA HIS A 98 -9.88 13.62 5.16
C HIS A 98 -8.49 13.33 4.61
N VAL A 99 -7.94 12.13 4.86
CA VAL A 99 -6.56 11.82 4.51
C VAL A 99 -6.44 10.57 3.65
N MET A 100 -5.73 10.70 2.53
CA MET A 100 -5.16 9.60 1.77
C MET A 100 -3.67 9.54 2.08
N CYS A 101 -3.24 8.50 2.79
CA CYS A 101 -1.83 8.31 3.14
C CYS A 101 -1.21 7.25 2.22
N GLU A 102 0.03 7.49 1.77
CA GLU A 102 0.80 6.46 1.11
C GLU A 102 1.12 5.30 2.05
N LYS A 103 1.39 4.14 1.46
CA LYS A 103 1.87 2.99 2.22
C LYS A 103 3.39 3.14 2.53
N PRO A 104 3.88 2.55 3.61
CA PRO A 104 3.18 1.88 4.69
C PRO A 104 2.40 2.86 5.56
N PRO A 105 1.43 2.40 6.35
CA PRO A 105 0.64 3.28 7.24
C PRO A 105 1.48 4.15 8.17
N ALA A 106 2.45 3.54 8.85
CA ALA A 106 3.33 4.20 9.80
C ALA A 106 4.63 3.39 9.99
N MET A 107 5.51 3.84 10.87
CA MET A 107 6.73 3.11 11.24
C MET A 107 6.46 2.02 12.29
N THR A 108 5.44 2.19 13.14
CA THR A 108 5.07 1.22 14.19
C THR A 108 3.56 0.98 14.24
N PRO A 109 3.11 -0.15 14.80
CA PRO A 109 1.69 -0.43 15.00
C PRO A 109 0.98 0.59 15.91
N GLU A 110 1.66 1.07 16.96
CA GLU A 110 1.12 2.06 17.89
C GLU A 110 0.80 3.37 17.16
N GLN A 111 1.69 3.82 16.29
CA GLN A 111 1.46 4.99 15.43
C GLN A 111 0.25 4.79 14.51
N ALA A 112 0.18 3.64 13.84
CA ALA A 112 -0.97 3.31 12.96
C ALA A 112 -2.29 3.24 13.75
N ARG A 113 -2.27 2.71 14.99
CA ARG A 113 -3.43 2.69 15.88
C ARG A 113 -3.87 4.10 16.25
N GLU A 114 -2.94 4.96 16.64
CA GLU A 114 -3.24 6.35 16.98
C GLU A 114 -3.83 7.13 15.79
N MET A 115 -3.30 6.93 14.58
CA MET A 115 -3.88 7.49 13.35
C MET A 115 -5.33 7.03 13.15
N CYS A 116 -5.60 5.73 13.34
CA CYS A 116 -6.94 5.15 13.23
C CYS A 116 -7.91 5.77 14.26
N ASP A 117 -7.50 5.84 15.52
CA ASP A 117 -8.31 6.37 16.60
C ASP A 117 -8.56 7.87 16.44
N THR A 118 -7.56 8.62 15.96
CA THR A 118 -7.70 10.05 15.64
C THR A 118 -8.67 10.27 14.48
N ALA A 119 -8.58 9.49 13.40
CA ALA A 119 -9.53 9.57 12.29
C ALA A 119 -10.97 9.35 12.77
N ARG A 120 -11.18 8.32 13.60
CA ARG A 120 -12.49 8.01 14.21
C ARG A 120 -12.98 9.16 15.12
N LYS A 121 -12.11 9.68 15.98
CA LYS A 121 -12.41 10.78 16.90
C LYS A 121 -12.79 12.07 16.15
N GLN A 122 -12.11 12.38 15.07
CA GLN A 122 -12.38 13.57 14.26
C GLN A 122 -13.54 13.37 13.27
N GLY A 123 -14.07 12.16 13.12
CA GLY A 123 -15.08 11.85 12.12
C GLY A 123 -14.58 12.05 10.71
N ARG A 124 -13.30 11.75 10.46
CA ARG A 124 -12.64 11.90 9.16
C ARG A 124 -12.27 10.56 8.58
N VAL A 125 -12.24 10.50 7.26
CA VAL A 125 -11.79 9.33 6.52
C VAL A 125 -10.27 9.33 6.49
N LEU A 126 -9.67 8.20 6.90
CA LEU A 126 -8.27 7.86 6.66
C LEU A 126 -8.25 6.62 5.78
N ALA A 127 -7.60 6.70 4.63
CA ALA A 127 -7.37 5.57 3.74
C ALA A 127 -5.90 5.52 3.31
N TYR A 128 -5.48 4.32 2.86
CA TYR A 128 -4.11 4.07 2.40
C TYR A 128 -4.09 3.67 0.92
N ASP A 129 -3.04 4.06 0.17
CA ASP A 129 -2.91 3.66 -1.25
C ASP A 129 -2.40 2.22 -1.40
N PHE A 130 -3.18 1.26 -0.91
CA PHE A 130 -3.01 -0.15 -1.23
C PHE A 130 -3.65 -0.47 -2.59
N HIS A 131 -3.11 0.14 -3.63
CA HIS A 131 -3.68 0.16 -4.98
C HIS A 131 -3.91 -1.23 -5.61
N HIS A 132 -3.16 -2.27 -5.20
CA HIS A 132 -3.37 -3.63 -5.71
C HIS A 132 -4.76 -4.19 -5.40
N ARG A 133 -5.44 -3.73 -4.33
CA ARG A 133 -6.85 -4.09 -4.06
C ARG A 133 -7.78 -3.65 -5.18
N PHE A 134 -7.47 -2.54 -5.85
CA PHE A 134 -8.30 -1.91 -6.87
C PHE A 134 -8.02 -2.43 -8.29
N ALA A 135 -7.11 -3.40 -8.44
CA ALA A 135 -6.95 -4.12 -9.68
C ALA A 135 -8.24 -4.88 -10.02
N PHE A 136 -8.62 -4.92 -11.31
CA PHE A 136 -9.78 -5.69 -11.75
C PHE A 136 -9.67 -7.16 -11.35
N ASP A 137 -8.47 -7.72 -11.49
CA ASP A 137 -8.18 -9.09 -11.08
C ASP A 137 -8.48 -9.33 -9.61
N THR A 138 -8.06 -8.40 -8.73
CA THR A 138 -8.27 -8.51 -7.29
C THR A 138 -9.75 -8.42 -6.93
N GLN A 139 -10.48 -7.50 -7.54
CA GLN A 139 -11.92 -7.33 -7.29
C GLN A 139 -12.71 -8.56 -7.74
N GLN A 140 -12.42 -9.08 -8.93
CA GLN A 140 -13.06 -10.27 -9.46
C GLN A 140 -12.76 -11.50 -8.60
N LEU A 141 -11.49 -11.73 -8.24
CA LEU A 141 -11.14 -12.87 -7.40
C LEU A 141 -11.76 -12.77 -6.01
N ARG A 142 -11.78 -11.57 -5.41
CA ARG A 142 -12.45 -11.33 -4.13
C ARG A 142 -13.93 -11.68 -4.19
N GLU A 143 -14.62 -11.32 -5.26
CA GLU A 143 -16.03 -11.68 -5.47
C GLU A 143 -16.20 -13.20 -5.53
N GLN A 144 -15.36 -13.92 -6.29
CA GLN A 144 -15.45 -15.39 -6.41
C GLN A 144 -15.14 -16.08 -5.07
N VAL A 145 -14.16 -15.58 -4.31
CA VAL A 145 -13.85 -16.09 -2.96
C VAL A 145 -15.04 -15.86 -2.02
N THR A 146 -15.63 -14.67 -2.06
CA THR A 146 -16.82 -14.34 -1.24
C THR A 146 -18.02 -15.23 -1.59
N ASN A 147 -18.19 -15.60 -2.86
CA ASN A 147 -19.21 -16.51 -3.34
C ASN A 147 -18.89 -18.00 -3.04
N GLY A 148 -17.77 -18.30 -2.38
CA GLY A 148 -17.39 -19.64 -1.94
C GLY A 148 -16.91 -20.56 -3.05
N VAL A 149 -16.48 -20.02 -4.21
CA VAL A 149 -16.01 -20.81 -5.37
C VAL A 149 -14.77 -21.62 -5.02
N LEU A 150 -13.86 -21.09 -4.20
CA LEU A 150 -12.66 -21.78 -3.77
C LEU A 150 -12.88 -22.73 -2.58
N GLY A 151 -14.03 -22.64 -1.92
CA GLY A 151 -14.28 -23.36 -0.67
C GLY A 151 -13.48 -22.78 0.50
N GLU A 152 -13.00 -23.63 1.40
CA GLU A 152 -12.12 -23.23 2.50
C GLU A 152 -10.69 -23.05 1.99
N ILE A 153 -10.19 -21.82 2.02
CA ILE A 153 -8.81 -21.51 1.64
C ILE A 153 -7.91 -21.78 2.83
N TYR A 154 -7.02 -22.77 2.70
CA TYR A 154 -6.13 -23.21 3.78
C TYR A 154 -4.64 -22.91 3.53
N VAL A 155 -4.22 -22.65 2.28
CA VAL A 155 -2.87 -22.19 1.93
C VAL A 155 -2.95 -20.99 1.00
N THR A 156 -2.21 -19.95 1.35
CA THR A 156 -2.00 -18.76 0.51
C THR A 156 -0.50 -18.52 0.36
N THR A 157 -0.05 -18.15 -0.84
CA THR A 157 1.35 -17.76 -1.07
C THR A 157 1.38 -16.37 -1.68
N ALA A 158 1.96 -15.40 -0.98
CA ALA A 158 2.16 -14.02 -1.45
C ALA A 158 3.63 -13.80 -1.80
N ARG A 159 3.93 -13.46 -3.04
CA ARG A 159 5.28 -13.27 -3.55
C ARG A 159 5.49 -11.89 -4.13
N ALA A 160 6.51 -11.19 -3.63
CA ALA A 160 7.00 -9.92 -4.12
C ALA A 160 8.52 -9.98 -4.27
N LEU A 161 8.99 -10.68 -5.29
CA LEU A 161 10.40 -11.01 -5.49
C LEU A 161 10.99 -10.26 -6.67
N ARG A 162 12.16 -9.68 -6.48
CA ARG A 162 13.01 -9.12 -7.54
C ARG A 162 14.38 -9.80 -7.51
N ARG A 163 14.91 -10.13 -8.70
CA ARG A 163 16.24 -10.70 -8.81
C ARG A 163 17.34 -9.66 -8.55
N SER A 164 17.18 -8.43 -9.05
CA SER A 164 18.16 -7.35 -8.95
C SER A 164 17.44 -6.00 -9.02
N GLY A 165 16.55 -5.73 -8.07
CA GLY A 165 15.65 -4.60 -8.07
C GLY A 165 15.71 -3.75 -6.81
N VAL A 166 16.91 -3.56 -6.24
CA VAL A 166 17.14 -2.55 -5.20
C VAL A 166 16.90 -1.17 -5.84
N PRO A 167 16.00 -0.34 -5.26
CA PRO A 167 15.81 1.01 -5.76
C PRO A 167 17.06 1.87 -5.52
N GLY A 168 17.66 2.38 -6.60
CA GLY A 168 18.84 3.27 -6.55
C GLY A 168 18.49 4.75 -6.39
N TRP A 169 17.26 5.06 -5.99
CA TRP A 169 16.80 6.44 -5.76
C TRP A 169 16.08 6.60 -4.42
N GLY A 170 15.88 7.84 -3.99
CA GLY A 170 15.15 8.14 -2.75
C GLY A 170 15.85 7.61 -1.51
N VAL A 171 15.07 7.06 -0.58
CA VAL A 171 15.55 6.61 0.73
C VAL A 171 15.34 5.10 0.97
N PHE A 172 15.08 4.32 -0.07
CA PHE A 172 14.67 2.91 0.02
C PHE A 172 15.71 1.98 0.66
N THR A 173 16.99 2.37 0.67
CA THR A 173 18.08 1.62 1.30
C THR A 173 18.40 2.08 2.73
N ASN A 174 17.68 3.11 3.24
CA ASN A 174 17.89 3.69 4.55
C ASN A 174 16.79 3.24 5.53
N LYS A 175 17.13 2.36 6.49
CA LYS A 175 16.19 1.80 7.47
C LYS A 175 15.55 2.88 8.36
N GLU A 176 16.27 3.95 8.70
CA GLU A 176 15.76 5.00 9.59
C GLU A 176 14.59 5.78 8.95
N LEU A 177 14.69 6.05 7.64
CA LEU A 177 13.70 6.83 6.90
C LEU A 177 12.59 5.96 6.30
N GLN A 178 12.90 4.72 5.94
CA GLN A 178 12.01 3.81 5.24
C GLN A 178 11.32 2.81 6.18
N GLY A 179 11.96 2.44 7.30
CA GLY A 179 11.46 1.44 8.24
C GLY A 179 11.93 0.01 7.96
N GLY A 180 12.31 -0.28 6.72
CA GLY A 180 12.77 -1.58 6.26
C GLY A 180 12.98 -1.61 4.76
N GLY A 181 13.24 -2.78 4.20
CA GLY A 181 13.51 -2.99 2.79
C GLY A 181 12.30 -3.53 2.00
N PRO A 182 12.48 -4.69 1.31
CA PRO A 182 11.46 -5.22 0.42
C PRO A 182 10.13 -5.58 1.09
N LEU A 183 10.11 -5.95 2.37
CA LEU A 183 8.85 -6.22 3.04
C LEU A 183 7.96 -4.97 3.05
N ILE A 184 8.50 -3.84 3.49
CA ILE A 184 7.73 -2.61 3.69
C ILE A 184 7.50 -1.84 2.38
N ASP A 185 8.31 -2.07 1.34
CA ASP A 185 8.15 -1.43 0.03
C ASP A 185 7.23 -2.19 -0.91
N ILE A 186 7.55 -3.46 -1.21
CA ILE A 186 6.83 -4.25 -2.21
C ILE A 186 6.07 -5.44 -1.61
N GLY A 187 6.61 -6.07 -0.57
CA GLY A 187 5.98 -7.21 0.13
C GLY A 187 4.64 -6.83 0.73
N ILE A 188 4.54 -5.64 1.32
CA ILE A 188 3.32 -5.10 1.91
C ILE A 188 2.14 -5.06 0.93
N HIS A 189 2.40 -4.84 -0.36
CA HIS A 189 1.35 -4.83 -1.38
C HIS A 189 0.76 -6.22 -1.64
N MET A 190 1.61 -7.25 -1.69
CA MET A 190 1.13 -8.63 -1.88
C MET A 190 0.52 -9.19 -0.60
N LEU A 191 1.05 -8.80 0.57
CA LEU A 191 0.45 -9.10 1.87
C LEU A 191 -0.95 -8.49 1.97
N ASP A 192 -1.08 -7.22 1.66
CA ASP A 192 -2.37 -6.52 1.68
C ASP A 192 -3.38 -7.11 0.70
N ALA A 193 -2.97 -7.38 -0.54
CA ALA A 193 -3.83 -8.01 -1.54
C ALA A 193 -4.31 -9.40 -1.11
N ALA A 194 -3.41 -10.20 -0.50
CA ALA A 194 -3.76 -11.50 0.06
C ALA A 194 -4.78 -11.39 1.20
N MET A 195 -4.50 -10.53 2.19
CA MET A 195 -5.40 -10.28 3.33
C MET A 195 -6.76 -9.75 2.88
N TYR A 196 -6.78 -8.86 1.89
CA TYR A 196 -8.00 -8.34 1.31
C TYR A 196 -8.84 -9.45 0.65
N VAL A 197 -8.23 -10.29 -0.20
CA VAL A 197 -8.94 -11.40 -0.86
C VAL A 197 -9.47 -12.42 0.17
N LEU A 198 -8.69 -12.74 1.21
CA LEU A 198 -9.09 -13.62 2.31
C LEU A 198 -10.15 -13.02 3.24
N GLY A 199 -10.37 -11.70 3.23
CA GLY A 199 -11.32 -11.02 4.11
C GLY A 199 -10.79 -10.68 5.49
N PHE A 200 -9.48 -10.51 5.63
CA PHE A 200 -8.81 -10.18 6.90
C PHE A 200 -9.10 -11.19 8.00
N PRO A 201 -8.80 -12.50 7.80
CA PRO A 201 -8.97 -13.48 8.86
C PRO A 201 -8.12 -13.12 10.08
N ALA A 202 -8.62 -13.46 11.27
CA ALA A 202 -7.89 -13.23 12.52
C ALA A 202 -6.57 -14.00 12.52
N VAL A 203 -5.48 -13.27 12.70
CA VAL A 203 -4.11 -13.82 12.74
C VAL A 203 -3.84 -14.38 14.12
N LYS A 204 -3.24 -15.56 14.17
CA LYS A 204 -2.81 -16.23 15.39
C LYS A 204 -1.35 -15.94 15.71
N SER A 205 -0.47 -16.05 14.70
CA SER A 205 0.96 -15.88 14.90
C SER A 205 1.71 -15.69 13.60
N VAL A 206 2.95 -15.22 13.69
CA VAL A 206 3.88 -15.13 12.57
C VAL A 206 5.24 -15.73 12.92
N ASN A 207 5.95 -16.23 11.89
CA ASN A 207 7.35 -16.62 11.97
C ASN A 207 8.07 -16.14 10.69
N ALA A 208 9.24 -15.51 10.83
CA ALA A 208 9.98 -14.96 9.70
C ALA A 208 11.49 -15.02 9.85
N HIS A 209 12.17 -14.94 8.68
CA HIS A 209 13.62 -14.79 8.57
C HIS A 209 13.93 -13.68 7.56
N SER A 210 14.86 -12.80 7.90
CA SER A 210 15.36 -11.75 7.01
C SER A 210 16.83 -11.92 6.71
N PHE A 211 17.25 -11.47 5.52
CA PHE A 211 18.64 -11.59 5.07
C PHE A 211 19.11 -10.28 4.46
N GLN A 212 20.39 -9.96 4.67
CA GLN A 212 21.11 -8.84 4.09
C GLN A 212 22.43 -9.38 3.48
N LYS A 213 22.35 -9.94 2.27
CA LYS A 213 23.45 -10.69 1.63
C LYS A 213 23.96 -10.09 0.34
N ILE A 214 23.15 -9.28 -0.34
CA ILE A 214 23.44 -8.78 -1.68
C ILE A 214 23.64 -7.27 -1.69
N GLY A 215 22.74 -6.50 -1.06
CA GLY A 215 22.77 -5.04 -1.09
C GLY A 215 24.01 -4.42 -0.46
N THR A 216 24.65 -5.11 0.49
CA THR A 216 25.92 -4.68 1.10
C THR A 216 27.18 -5.07 0.29
N GLN A 217 27.03 -5.85 -0.78
CA GLN A 217 28.16 -6.36 -1.58
C GLN A 217 28.15 -5.82 -3.02
N LYS A 218 26.97 -5.47 -3.53
CA LYS A 218 26.77 -4.90 -4.87
C LYS A 218 26.35 -3.45 -4.77
N SER A 219 26.63 -2.66 -5.79
CA SER A 219 26.34 -1.22 -5.85
C SER A 219 25.39 -0.82 -6.97
N CYS A 220 24.96 -1.76 -7.82
CA CYS A 220 24.04 -1.48 -8.92
C CYS A 220 23.14 -2.66 -9.27
N GLY A 221 21.98 -2.34 -9.84
CA GLY A 221 21.01 -3.30 -10.31
C GLY A 221 20.11 -2.72 -11.39
N GLN A 222 18.97 -3.37 -11.63
CA GLN A 222 18.00 -2.95 -12.64
C GLN A 222 17.44 -1.53 -12.41
N PHE A 223 17.38 -1.10 -11.15
CA PHE A 223 16.79 0.18 -10.76
C PHE A 223 17.84 1.21 -10.30
N GLY A 224 19.03 1.14 -10.87
CA GLY A 224 20.08 2.12 -10.65
C GLY A 224 21.16 1.66 -9.67
N GLU A 225 21.87 2.65 -9.14
CA GLU A 225 23.02 2.46 -8.26
C GLU A 225 22.65 2.84 -6.82
N TRP A 226 23.29 2.18 -5.86
CA TRP A 226 23.21 2.52 -4.43
C TRP A 226 24.58 2.38 -3.78
N ASP A 227 24.76 2.95 -2.60
CA ASP A 227 25.98 2.81 -1.82
C ASP A 227 25.86 1.60 -0.87
N PRO A 228 26.67 0.52 -1.08
CA PRO A 228 26.65 -0.64 -0.19
C PRO A 228 27.05 -0.33 1.25
N ALA A 229 27.87 0.72 1.47
CA ALA A 229 28.33 1.09 2.80
C ALA A 229 27.21 1.71 3.66
N THR A 230 26.20 2.31 3.03
CA THR A 230 25.04 2.91 3.70
C THR A 230 23.78 2.07 3.59
N TYR A 231 23.85 0.90 2.93
CA TYR A 231 22.73 -0.03 2.80
C TYR A 231 22.38 -0.65 4.16
N SER A 232 21.23 -0.31 4.73
CA SER A 232 20.86 -0.64 6.12
C SER A 232 19.58 -1.46 6.26
N VAL A 233 18.95 -1.87 5.13
CA VAL A 233 17.71 -2.66 5.12
C VAL A 233 18.00 -4.13 4.75
N GLU A 234 17.04 -5.02 4.92
CA GLU A 234 17.14 -6.39 4.42
C GLU A 234 17.08 -6.45 2.89
N ASP A 235 17.74 -7.46 2.28
CA ASP A 235 17.58 -7.76 0.84
C ASP A 235 16.33 -8.58 0.57
N SER A 236 15.97 -9.43 1.56
CA SER A 236 14.86 -10.36 1.46
C SER A 236 14.33 -10.75 2.84
N LEU A 237 13.03 -11.07 2.89
CA LEU A 237 12.36 -11.63 4.03
C LEU A 237 11.41 -12.73 3.59
N PHE A 238 11.40 -13.83 4.35
CA PHE A 238 10.51 -14.98 4.16
C PHE A 238 9.81 -15.26 5.47
N GLY A 239 8.49 -15.42 5.42
CA GLY A 239 7.71 -15.62 6.63
C GLY A 239 6.43 -16.43 6.42
N THR A 240 5.88 -16.91 7.52
CA THR A 240 4.60 -17.61 7.60
C THR A 240 3.68 -16.85 8.55
N ILE A 241 2.45 -16.66 8.15
CA ILE A 241 1.38 -16.12 8.97
C ILE A 241 0.35 -17.24 9.17
N GLU A 242 0.06 -17.60 10.42
CA GLU A 242 -0.97 -18.56 10.77
C GLU A 242 -2.25 -17.84 11.17
N PHE A 243 -3.40 -18.32 10.70
CA PHE A 243 -4.71 -17.80 11.06
C PHE A 243 -5.39 -18.68 12.11
N HIS A 244 -6.30 -18.11 12.91
CA HIS A 244 -7.06 -18.85 13.90
C HIS A 244 -7.99 -19.93 13.27
N ASN A 245 -8.37 -19.78 12.02
CA ASN A 245 -9.13 -20.79 11.28
C ASN A 245 -8.28 -21.98 10.79
N GLY A 246 -6.97 -22.01 11.07
CA GLY A 246 -6.03 -23.05 10.67
C GLY A 246 -5.37 -22.83 9.30
N GLY A 247 -5.78 -21.82 8.55
CA GLY A 247 -5.12 -21.44 7.30
C GLY A 247 -3.76 -20.80 7.52
N ILE A 248 -2.91 -20.85 6.49
CA ILE A 248 -1.58 -20.24 6.49
C ILE A 248 -1.35 -19.35 5.27
N LEU A 249 -0.52 -18.31 5.46
CA LEU A 249 -0.01 -17.49 4.36
C LEU A 249 1.52 -17.52 4.39
N TRP A 250 2.13 -17.95 3.29
CA TRP A 250 3.57 -17.83 3.02
C TRP A 250 3.85 -16.50 2.34
N LEU A 251 4.75 -15.71 2.94
CA LEU A 251 5.20 -14.45 2.38
C LEU A 251 6.66 -14.56 1.94
N GLU A 252 6.93 -14.21 0.70
CA GLU A 252 8.26 -14.13 0.12
C GLU A 252 8.46 -12.75 -0.47
N THR A 253 9.48 -12.02 0.00
CA THR A 253 9.77 -10.68 -0.50
C THR A 253 11.25 -10.43 -0.67
N SER A 254 11.67 -9.78 -1.76
CA SER A 254 13.07 -9.44 -2.01
C SER A 254 13.25 -8.24 -2.95
N PHE A 255 14.23 -7.41 -2.64
CA PHE A 255 14.83 -6.47 -3.60
C PHE A 255 15.88 -7.13 -4.47
N ALA A 256 16.64 -8.08 -3.89
CA ALA A 256 17.69 -8.82 -4.58
C ALA A 256 17.74 -10.26 -4.09
N LEU A 257 17.63 -11.20 -5.04
CA LEU A 257 17.64 -12.63 -4.77
C LEU A 257 18.10 -13.36 -6.04
N ASN A 258 19.01 -14.34 -5.93
CA ASN A 258 19.48 -15.10 -7.08
C ASN A 258 18.44 -16.10 -7.56
N ILE A 259 17.40 -15.61 -8.23
CA ILE A 259 16.33 -16.38 -8.87
C ILE A 259 16.40 -16.24 -10.40
N ARG A 260 15.77 -17.14 -11.13
CA ARG A 260 15.75 -17.13 -12.60
C ARG A 260 14.93 -15.96 -13.13
N GLU A 261 13.76 -15.75 -12.57
CA GLU A 261 12.80 -14.72 -12.98
C GLU A 261 13.36 -13.33 -12.65
N GLN A 262 13.05 -12.35 -13.47
CA GLN A 262 13.44 -10.96 -13.21
C GLN A 262 12.63 -10.39 -12.02
N SER A 263 11.34 -10.73 -11.97
CA SER A 263 10.41 -10.32 -10.92
C SER A 263 9.25 -11.32 -10.82
N ILE A 264 8.75 -11.53 -9.61
CA ILE A 264 7.51 -12.25 -9.32
C ILE A 264 6.67 -11.35 -8.40
N MET A 265 5.50 -10.94 -8.89
CA MET A 265 4.52 -10.16 -8.11
C MET A 265 3.17 -10.84 -8.24
N ASN A 266 2.87 -11.76 -7.31
CA ASN A 266 1.62 -12.54 -7.39
C ASN A 266 1.20 -13.09 -6.02
N VAL A 267 -0.08 -13.45 -5.94
CA VAL A 267 -0.66 -14.20 -4.82
C VAL A 267 -1.36 -15.44 -5.38
N SER A 268 -1.17 -16.57 -4.72
CA SER A 268 -1.85 -17.83 -5.06
C SER A 268 -2.65 -18.33 -3.85
N PHE A 269 -3.79 -18.94 -4.11
CA PHE A 269 -4.71 -19.44 -3.10
C PHE A 269 -5.02 -20.91 -3.38
N CYS A 270 -4.97 -21.75 -2.35
CA CYS A 270 -5.38 -23.16 -2.42
C CYS A 270 -6.58 -23.35 -1.49
N GLY A 271 -7.74 -23.57 -2.08
CA GLY A 271 -8.95 -23.95 -1.39
C GLY A 271 -9.25 -25.44 -1.55
N ASP A 272 -10.18 -25.95 -0.77
CA ASP A 272 -10.60 -27.37 -0.81
C ASP A 272 -11.46 -27.71 -2.04
N LYS A 273 -12.00 -26.68 -2.75
CA LYS A 273 -12.78 -26.86 -3.98
C LYS A 273 -12.05 -26.39 -5.24
N ALA A 274 -11.26 -25.33 -5.13
CA ALA A 274 -10.52 -24.77 -6.25
C ALA A 274 -9.30 -24.00 -5.78
N GLY A 275 -8.32 -23.83 -6.67
CA GLY A 275 -7.17 -22.97 -6.51
C GLY A 275 -7.29 -21.71 -7.35
N ALA A 276 -6.50 -20.68 -7.02
CA ALA A 276 -6.45 -19.45 -7.81
C ALA A 276 -5.06 -18.80 -7.80
N THR A 277 -4.81 -18.00 -8.86
CA THR A 277 -3.74 -17.00 -8.89
C THR A 277 -4.37 -15.62 -9.07
N LEU A 278 -3.67 -14.55 -8.60
CA LEU A 278 -4.24 -13.22 -8.58
C LEU A 278 -3.87 -12.38 -9.81
N PHE A 279 -2.62 -12.45 -10.28
CA PHE A 279 -2.11 -11.63 -11.38
C PHE A 279 -1.44 -12.47 -12.48
N PRO A 280 -2.17 -12.77 -13.59
CA PRO A 280 -3.61 -12.51 -13.82
C PRO A 280 -4.52 -13.41 -12.97
N ALA A 281 -5.77 -12.99 -12.81
CA ALA A 281 -6.74 -13.76 -12.04
C ALA A 281 -7.19 -15.02 -12.80
N HIS A 282 -6.79 -16.18 -12.29
CA HIS A 282 -7.20 -17.49 -12.78
C HIS A 282 -7.78 -18.30 -11.63
N ILE A 283 -8.86 -19.04 -11.89
CA ILE A 283 -9.42 -20.04 -10.97
C ILE A 283 -9.43 -21.38 -11.69
N TYR A 284 -8.94 -22.40 -11.03
CA TYR A 284 -8.78 -23.75 -11.58
C TYR A 284 -9.09 -24.81 -10.52
N THR A 285 -9.51 -25.98 -10.98
CA THR A 285 -9.74 -27.15 -10.12
C THR A 285 -9.31 -28.42 -10.83
N ASP A 286 -9.23 -29.51 -10.08
CA ASP A 286 -9.06 -30.88 -10.63
C ASP A 286 -10.42 -31.49 -10.91
N ASN A 287 -10.56 -32.11 -12.08
CA ASN A 287 -11.71 -32.95 -12.44
C ASN A 287 -11.24 -34.34 -12.85
N ASN A 288 -11.15 -35.23 -11.85
CA ASN A 288 -10.69 -36.62 -12.04
C ASN A 288 -9.29 -36.73 -12.68
N GLY A 289 -8.34 -35.86 -12.28
CA GLY A 289 -6.97 -35.83 -12.79
C GLY A 289 -6.76 -34.89 -13.97
N GLU A 290 -7.80 -34.22 -14.45
CA GLU A 290 -7.71 -33.21 -15.50
C GLU A 290 -7.87 -31.81 -14.94
N LEU A 291 -6.92 -30.92 -15.28
CA LEU A 291 -7.00 -29.51 -14.91
C LEU A 291 -8.19 -28.85 -15.61
N MET A 292 -9.12 -28.33 -14.85
CA MET A 292 -10.26 -27.55 -15.35
C MET A 292 -10.07 -26.06 -14.97
N THR A 293 -10.15 -25.17 -15.96
CA THR A 293 -10.15 -23.73 -15.75
C THR A 293 -11.58 -23.24 -15.55
N LEU A 294 -11.88 -22.67 -14.38
CA LEU A 294 -13.18 -22.07 -14.04
C LEU A 294 -13.26 -20.59 -14.40
N MET A 295 -12.13 -19.89 -14.28
CA MET A 295 -12.00 -18.49 -14.67
C MET A 295 -10.59 -18.24 -15.17
N GLN A 296 -10.46 -17.51 -16.28
CA GLN A 296 -9.19 -17.06 -16.81
C GLN A 296 -9.32 -15.62 -17.31
N ARG A 297 -8.42 -14.78 -16.88
CA ARG A 297 -8.32 -13.40 -17.38
C ARG A 297 -6.97 -13.18 -18.05
N GLU A 298 -6.96 -12.32 -19.06
CA GLU A 298 -5.72 -11.76 -19.57
C GLU A 298 -5.35 -10.54 -18.71
N MET A 299 -4.05 -10.33 -18.49
CA MET A 299 -3.57 -9.18 -17.76
C MET A 299 -3.98 -7.90 -18.50
N ALA A 300 -4.82 -7.11 -17.87
CA ALA A 300 -5.22 -5.81 -18.40
C ALA A 300 -4.32 -4.72 -17.81
N ASP A 301 -3.96 -3.74 -18.62
CA ASP A 301 -3.43 -2.47 -18.11
C ASP A 301 -4.57 -1.74 -17.40
N ASP A 302 -4.63 -1.91 -16.09
CA ASP A 302 -5.60 -1.21 -15.25
C ASP A 302 -4.89 -0.19 -14.38
N ASN A 303 -5.24 1.05 -14.52
CA ASN A 303 -4.69 2.11 -13.69
C ASN A 303 -5.26 2.02 -12.26
N ARG A 304 -4.76 1.01 -11.51
CA ARG A 304 -5.22 0.66 -10.16
C ARG A 304 -4.99 1.78 -9.13
N HIS A 305 -3.96 2.59 -9.31
CA HIS A 305 -3.75 3.78 -8.48
C HIS A 305 -4.87 4.80 -8.67
N LEU A 306 -5.24 5.13 -9.91
CA LEU A 306 -6.34 6.07 -10.14
C LEU A 306 -7.65 5.56 -9.56
N ARG A 307 -7.91 4.24 -9.62
CA ARG A 307 -9.10 3.65 -9.01
C ARG A 307 -9.08 3.67 -7.49
N SER A 308 -7.92 3.52 -6.88
CA SER A 308 -7.73 3.71 -5.44
C SER A 308 -8.07 5.14 -5.04
N MET A 309 -7.53 6.12 -5.76
CA MET A 309 -7.82 7.54 -5.54
C MET A 309 -9.30 7.87 -5.78
N GLU A 310 -9.90 7.32 -6.83
CA GLU A 310 -11.32 7.51 -7.14
C GLU A 310 -12.22 6.94 -6.03
N ALA A 311 -11.91 5.74 -5.54
CA ALA A 311 -12.64 5.11 -4.44
C ALA A 311 -12.56 5.97 -3.18
N PHE A 312 -11.38 6.48 -2.83
CA PHE A 312 -11.21 7.36 -1.68
C PHE A 312 -12.06 8.64 -1.79
N ILE A 313 -11.97 9.36 -2.90
CA ILE A 313 -12.77 10.59 -3.09
C ILE A 313 -14.27 10.29 -3.13
N ASN A 314 -14.69 9.22 -3.78
CA ASN A 314 -16.10 8.80 -3.77
C ASN A 314 -16.59 8.49 -2.37
N HIS A 315 -15.76 7.85 -1.54
CA HIS A 315 -16.10 7.56 -0.13
C HIS A 315 -16.21 8.85 0.70
N VAL A 316 -15.28 9.79 0.54
CA VAL A 316 -15.34 11.13 1.17
C VAL A 316 -16.62 11.88 0.78
N GLN A 317 -17.10 11.71 -0.46
CA GLN A 317 -18.36 12.27 -0.95
C GLN A 317 -19.61 11.49 -0.49
N GLY A 318 -19.45 10.48 0.38
CA GLY A 318 -20.55 9.70 0.96
C GLY A 318 -21.08 8.58 0.05
N LYS A 319 -20.37 8.20 -1.01
CA LYS A 319 -20.75 7.05 -1.84
C LYS A 319 -20.35 5.74 -1.16
N PRO A 320 -21.18 4.68 -1.22
CA PRO A 320 -20.89 3.40 -0.59
C PRO A 320 -19.87 2.60 -1.41
N VAL A 321 -18.61 3.00 -1.34
CA VAL A 321 -17.49 2.34 -2.03
C VAL A 321 -16.47 1.81 -1.02
N MET A 322 -15.81 0.71 -1.38
CA MET A 322 -14.74 0.11 -0.59
C MET A 322 -13.48 0.99 -0.67
N ILE A 323 -12.82 1.16 0.46
CA ILE A 323 -11.49 1.79 0.58
C ILE A 323 -10.56 0.87 1.38
N ALA A 324 -9.27 1.12 1.32
CA ALA A 324 -8.32 0.54 2.26
C ALA A 324 -8.31 1.43 3.53
N ASP A 325 -9.19 1.12 4.46
CA ASP A 325 -9.49 1.96 5.61
C ASP A 325 -8.41 1.92 6.70
N ALA A 326 -8.57 2.79 7.68
CA ALA A 326 -7.63 2.96 8.78
C ALA A 326 -7.41 1.69 9.60
N GLU A 327 -8.48 0.90 9.88
CA GLU A 327 -8.39 -0.33 10.68
C GLU A 327 -7.62 -1.41 9.93
N GLN A 328 -7.89 -1.58 8.64
CA GLN A 328 -7.17 -2.53 7.80
C GLN A 328 -5.70 -2.13 7.63
N GLY A 329 -5.41 -0.83 7.50
CA GLY A 329 -4.04 -0.32 7.50
C GLY A 329 -3.30 -0.65 8.80
N TYR A 330 -3.95 -0.49 9.95
CA TYR A 330 -3.39 -0.89 11.25
C TYR A 330 -3.07 -2.39 11.29
N ILE A 331 -3.98 -3.26 10.84
CA ILE A 331 -3.75 -4.71 10.79
C ILE A 331 -2.52 -5.04 9.93
N ILE A 332 -2.40 -4.43 8.76
CA ILE A 332 -1.24 -4.64 7.88
C ILE A 332 0.06 -4.16 8.56
N GLN A 333 0.04 -2.99 9.22
CA GLN A 333 1.21 -2.48 9.94
C GLN A 333 1.60 -3.39 11.12
N GLN A 334 0.63 -3.95 11.82
CA GLN A 334 0.84 -4.91 12.91
C GLN A 334 1.51 -6.19 12.39
N LEU A 335 1.07 -6.72 11.26
CA LEU A 335 1.67 -7.89 10.61
C LEU A 335 3.12 -7.62 10.17
N VAL A 336 3.37 -6.48 9.54
CA VAL A 336 4.73 -6.07 9.14
C VAL A 336 5.66 -5.99 10.33
N ALA A 337 5.24 -5.35 11.42
CA ALA A 337 6.03 -5.24 12.63
C ALA A 337 6.31 -6.61 13.30
N ALA A 338 5.30 -7.47 13.37
CA ALA A 338 5.44 -8.82 13.93
C ALA A 338 6.40 -9.70 13.09
N LEU A 339 6.35 -9.59 11.75
CA LEU A 339 7.28 -10.29 10.85
C LEU A 339 8.73 -9.83 11.08
N TYR A 340 8.97 -8.51 11.20
CA TYR A 340 10.30 -8.00 11.53
C TYR A 340 10.75 -8.44 12.92
N GLN A 341 9.87 -8.36 13.93
CA GLN A 341 10.17 -8.82 15.29
C GLN A 341 10.56 -10.30 15.30
N SER A 342 9.81 -11.15 14.61
CA SER A 342 10.10 -12.57 14.48
C SER A 342 11.46 -12.82 13.81
N ALA A 343 11.75 -12.09 12.73
CA ALA A 343 13.03 -12.19 12.01
C ALA A 343 14.24 -11.74 12.88
N GLU A 344 14.04 -10.72 13.71
CA GLU A 344 15.06 -10.19 14.63
C GLU A 344 15.32 -11.12 15.82
N THR A 345 14.26 -11.65 16.43
CA THR A 345 14.36 -12.50 17.62
C THR A 345 14.61 -13.98 17.31
N GLY A 346 14.37 -14.41 16.06
CA GLY A 346 14.39 -15.83 15.66
C GLY A 346 13.28 -16.65 16.29
N THR A 347 12.23 -16.02 16.80
CA THR A 347 11.12 -16.68 17.51
C THR A 347 9.78 -16.36 16.85
N ARG A 348 8.82 -17.26 17.04
CA ARG A 348 7.42 -17.04 16.69
C ARG A 348 6.84 -15.90 17.52
N VAL A 349 6.06 -15.02 16.89
CA VAL A 349 5.33 -13.92 17.53
C VAL A 349 3.82 -14.23 17.48
N GLU A 350 3.17 -14.26 18.64
CA GLU A 350 1.71 -14.39 18.75
C GLU A 350 1.06 -13.00 18.62
N LEU A 351 -0.18 -12.94 18.03
CA LEU A 351 -0.92 -11.72 17.78
C LEU A 351 -2.34 -11.75 18.38
#